data_9d29a5c98a36ed0ab4251bf07254f63b
#
_entry.id   9d29a5c98a36ed0ab4251bf07254f63b
#
_cell.length_a   1.000
_cell.length_b   1.000
_cell.length_c   1.000
_cell.angle_alpha   90.00
_cell.angle_beta   90.00
_cell.angle_gamma   90.00
#
_symmetry.space_group_name_H-M   'P 1'
#
loop_
_entity.id
_entity.type
_entity.pdbx_description
1 polymer ?
#
loop_
_entity_poly.entity_id
_entity_poly.type
_entity_poly.pdbx_seq_one_letter_code
_entity_poly.pdbx_strand_id
1 'polypeptide(L)'
;MTTTLRRPADGEGSVQVHQDPGMEITEETLVIAVYGKGGIGKSTTSSNLSAAFSKLGKRVLQIGCDPKHDSTFTLTHRMVPTVIDILEEVDFHSEELRPEDFVFNGFNGVQCVESGGPPAGTGCGGYVTGQTVKLLKAVSYTHLTL
;
A
#
# COMPACT_ATOMS: atom_id res chain seq x y z
N MET A 1 -0.56 10.37 14.77
CA MET A 1 0.12 9.52 15.77
C MET A 1 1.28 8.83 15.09
N THR A 2 2.49 9.05 15.59
CA THR A 2 3.68 8.40 15.06
C THR A 2 3.77 7.04 15.71
N THR A 3 3.31 6.00 15.03
CA THR A 3 3.49 4.63 15.51
C THR A 3 4.90 4.20 15.15
N THR A 4 5.77 4.09 16.13
CA THR A 4 7.09 3.52 15.94
C THR A 4 6.92 2.01 15.75
N LEU A 5 7.34 1.50 14.59
CA LEU A 5 7.48 0.07 14.37
C LEU A 5 8.41 -0.52 15.42
N ARG A 6 7.85 -1.09 16.46
CA ARG A 6 8.56 -1.95 17.40
C ARG A 6 8.01 -3.34 17.24
N ARG A 7 8.77 -4.21 16.60
CA ARG A 7 8.61 -5.63 16.81
C ARG A 7 8.83 -5.93 18.28
N PRO A 8 7.97 -6.71 18.91
CA PRO A 8 8.32 -7.35 20.15
C PRO A 8 9.46 -8.33 19.85
N ALA A 9 10.64 -8.11 20.40
CA ALA A 9 11.79 -8.98 20.19
C ALA A 9 11.59 -10.40 20.74
N ASP A 10 10.55 -10.64 21.51
CA ASP A 10 10.41 -11.83 22.37
C ASP A 10 8.99 -12.42 22.42
N GLY A 11 8.22 -12.31 21.37
CA GLY A 11 6.94 -13.07 21.27
C GLY A 11 5.86 -12.77 22.33
N GLU A 12 6.08 -11.85 23.23
CA GLU A 12 5.14 -11.39 24.26
C GLU A 12 4.66 -9.98 23.96
N GLY A 13 3.78 -9.83 23.02
CA GLY A 13 3.13 -8.55 22.76
C GLY A 13 1.72 -8.75 22.25
N SER A 14 0.75 -8.21 22.94
CA SER A 14 -0.58 -8.05 22.40
C SER A 14 -0.50 -7.10 21.20
N VAL A 15 -0.66 -7.62 20.01
CA VAL A 15 -0.76 -6.82 18.79
C VAL A 15 -2.10 -6.09 18.85
N GLN A 16 -2.07 -4.80 19.15
CA GLN A 16 -3.25 -3.96 18.97
C GLN A 16 -3.33 -3.58 17.48
N VAL A 17 -4.23 -4.22 16.79
CA VAL A 17 -4.54 -3.87 15.40
C VAL A 17 -5.39 -2.61 15.43
N HIS A 18 -4.85 -1.49 14.98
CA HIS A 18 -5.63 -0.27 14.79
C HIS A 18 -6.26 -0.29 13.41
N GLN A 19 -7.59 -0.25 13.37
CA GLN A 19 -8.32 -0.05 12.14
C GLN A 19 -7.98 1.33 11.55
N ASP A 20 -7.50 1.36 10.33
CA ASP A 20 -7.65 2.52 9.50
C ASP A 20 -8.94 2.35 8.67
N PRO A 21 -10.03 3.07 9.03
CA PRO A 21 -11.30 2.94 8.31
C PRO A 21 -11.21 3.39 6.85
N GLY A 22 -10.07 3.96 6.44
CA GLY A 22 -9.78 4.31 5.06
C GLY A 22 -9.34 3.13 4.18
N MET A 23 -8.99 2.00 4.77
CA MET A 23 -8.40 0.84 4.08
C MET A 23 -9.40 -0.20 3.60
N GLU A 24 -10.67 -0.09 3.95
CA GLU A 24 -11.66 -1.09 3.58
C GLU A 24 -11.92 -1.07 2.07
N ILE A 25 -11.61 -2.20 1.41
CA ILE A 25 -11.89 -2.44 -0.01
C ILE A 25 -13.14 -3.33 -0.08
N THR A 26 -14.26 -2.75 -0.47
CA THR A 26 -15.55 -3.43 -0.61
C THR A 26 -15.92 -3.64 -2.07
N GLU A 27 -17.02 -4.35 -2.33
CA GLU A 27 -17.57 -4.50 -3.69
C GLU A 27 -18.00 -3.16 -4.32
N GLU A 28 -18.28 -2.15 -3.49
CA GLU A 28 -18.63 -0.79 -3.94
C GLU A 28 -17.39 0.07 -4.27
N THR A 29 -16.19 -0.44 -4.01
CA THR A 29 -14.95 0.27 -4.29
C THR A 29 -14.71 0.36 -5.79
N LEU A 30 -14.64 1.58 -6.33
CA LEU A 30 -14.25 1.80 -7.72
C LEU A 30 -12.76 1.52 -7.89
N VAL A 31 -12.43 0.50 -8.67
CA VAL A 31 -11.05 0.16 -9.02
C VAL A 31 -10.70 0.72 -10.39
N ILE A 32 -9.67 1.55 -10.45
CA ILE A 32 -9.15 2.15 -11.69
C ILE A 32 -7.73 1.63 -11.92
N ALA A 33 -7.50 0.91 -13.00
CA ALA A 33 -6.18 0.47 -13.42
C ALA A 33 -5.62 1.41 -14.50
N VAL A 34 -4.43 1.97 -14.24
CA VAL A 34 -3.70 2.82 -15.19
C VAL A 34 -2.49 2.05 -15.70
N TYR A 35 -2.50 1.65 -16.96
CA TYR A 35 -1.41 0.88 -17.56
C TYR A 35 -1.06 1.39 -18.96
N GLY A 36 0.13 1.01 -19.42
CA GLY A 36 0.67 1.44 -20.69
C GLY A 36 2.20 1.36 -20.69
N LYS A 37 2.81 1.76 -21.79
CA LYS A 37 4.27 1.72 -21.97
C LYS A 37 4.99 2.59 -20.93
N GLY A 38 6.23 2.22 -20.58
CA GLY A 38 7.09 3.02 -19.72
C GLY A 38 7.30 4.45 -20.24
N GLY A 39 7.35 5.43 -19.37
CA GLY A 39 7.66 6.83 -19.69
C GLY A 39 6.51 7.67 -20.24
N ILE A 40 5.30 7.14 -20.44
CA ILE A 40 4.16 7.89 -21.00
C ILE A 40 3.39 8.72 -19.98
N GLY A 41 3.84 8.78 -18.72
CA GLY A 41 3.21 9.60 -17.69
C GLY A 41 2.14 8.89 -16.84
N LYS A 42 2.14 7.55 -16.77
CA LYS A 42 1.17 6.79 -15.94
C LYS A 42 1.15 7.25 -14.48
N SER A 43 2.31 7.29 -13.82
CA SER A 43 2.41 7.69 -12.42
C SER A 43 1.94 9.12 -12.22
N THR A 44 2.29 10.03 -13.12
CA THR A 44 1.81 11.42 -13.10
C THR A 44 0.30 11.48 -13.23
N THR A 45 -0.28 10.74 -14.16
CA THR A 45 -1.74 10.68 -14.37
C THR A 45 -2.44 10.12 -13.14
N SER A 46 -1.95 9.00 -12.60
CA SER A 46 -2.53 8.36 -11.41
C SER A 46 -2.51 9.30 -10.21
N SER A 47 -1.37 9.96 -9.95
CA SER A 47 -1.24 10.89 -8.82
C SER A 47 -2.16 12.10 -8.96
N ASN A 48 -2.32 12.64 -10.16
CA ASN A 48 -3.25 13.75 -10.40
C ASN A 48 -4.72 13.32 -10.24
N LEU A 49 -5.09 12.13 -10.71
CA LEU A 49 -6.43 11.57 -10.51
C LEU A 49 -6.70 11.36 -9.02
N SER A 50 -5.76 10.76 -8.29
CA SER A 50 -5.88 10.54 -6.85
C SER A 50 -6.05 11.86 -6.09
N ALA A 51 -5.25 12.86 -6.42
CA ALA A 51 -5.38 14.20 -5.84
C ALA A 51 -6.73 14.84 -6.18
N ALA A 52 -7.22 14.70 -7.41
CA ALA A 52 -8.51 15.24 -7.83
C ALA A 52 -9.67 14.59 -7.07
N PHE A 53 -9.67 13.26 -6.99
CA PHE A 53 -10.71 12.53 -6.24
C PHE A 53 -10.69 12.86 -4.75
N SER A 54 -9.52 13.00 -4.13
CA SER A 54 -9.42 13.38 -2.73
C SER A 54 -9.97 14.81 -2.48
N LYS A 55 -9.74 15.75 -3.41
CA LYS A 55 -10.34 17.08 -3.35
C LYS A 55 -11.87 17.07 -3.52
N LEU A 56 -12.40 16.07 -4.19
CA LEU A 56 -13.85 15.83 -4.29
C LEU A 56 -14.42 15.08 -3.06
N GLY A 57 -13.64 14.95 -1.99
CA GLY A 57 -14.06 14.30 -0.75
C GLY A 57 -14.11 12.76 -0.83
N LYS A 58 -13.50 12.15 -1.85
CA LYS A 58 -13.41 10.69 -1.95
C LYS A 58 -12.21 10.17 -1.17
N ARG A 59 -12.40 9.03 -0.52
CA ARG A 59 -11.28 8.25 0.03
C ARG A 59 -10.56 7.56 -1.11
N VAL A 60 -9.25 7.74 -1.18
CA VAL A 60 -8.45 7.24 -2.30
C VAL A 60 -7.27 6.42 -1.76
N LEU A 61 -7.09 5.22 -2.29
CA LEU A 61 -5.91 4.41 -2.11
C LEU A 61 -5.22 4.30 -3.46
N GLN A 62 -3.98 4.79 -3.56
CA GLN A 62 -3.13 4.61 -4.73
C GLN A 62 -2.11 3.51 -4.48
N ILE A 63 -2.11 2.50 -5.34
CA ILE A 63 -1.14 1.41 -5.30
C ILE A 63 -0.18 1.58 -6.48
N GLY A 64 1.10 1.82 -6.17
CA GLY A 64 2.18 1.84 -7.14
C GLY A 64 2.72 0.43 -7.40
N CYS A 65 3.05 0.11 -8.65
CA CYS A 65 3.63 -1.18 -9.04
C CYS A 65 4.86 -1.00 -9.96
N ASP A 66 5.54 0.12 -9.83
CA ASP A 66 6.75 0.41 -10.62
C ASP A 66 7.98 -0.17 -9.91
N PRO A 67 8.88 -0.89 -10.61
CA PRO A 67 10.15 -1.35 -10.05
C PRO A 67 11.05 -0.24 -9.50
N LYS A 68 10.83 1.02 -9.89
CA LYS A 68 11.57 2.18 -9.35
C LYS A 68 11.01 2.70 -8.04
N HIS A 69 9.85 2.21 -7.60
CA HIS A 69 9.19 2.55 -6.35
C HIS A 69 8.87 4.06 -6.19
N ASP A 70 8.61 4.73 -7.31
CA ASP A 70 8.40 6.19 -7.34
C ASP A 70 6.98 6.61 -7.75
N SER A 71 6.07 5.66 -7.91
CA SER A 71 4.72 5.91 -8.40
C SER A 71 3.91 6.83 -7.49
N THR A 72 4.14 6.79 -6.19
CA THR A 72 3.44 7.61 -5.18
C THR A 72 4.25 8.81 -4.72
N PHE A 73 5.48 8.97 -5.21
CA PHE A 73 6.40 10.04 -4.78
C PHE A 73 5.79 11.43 -4.87
N THR A 74 5.05 11.74 -5.93
CA THR A 74 4.41 13.06 -6.12
C THR A 74 3.36 13.36 -5.04
N LEU A 75 2.74 12.34 -4.46
CA LEU A 75 1.75 12.48 -3.40
C LEU A 75 2.38 12.51 -2.00
N THR A 76 3.42 11.69 -1.80
CA THR A 76 4.06 11.51 -0.49
C THR A 76 5.22 12.45 -0.23
N HIS A 77 5.77 13.06 -1.30
CA HIS A 77 7.00 13.88 -1.32
C HIS A 77 8.24 13.17 -0.75
N ARG A 78 8.19 11.85 -0.71
CA ARG A 78 9.32 10.99 -0.28
C ARG A 78 9.20 9.62 -0.92
N MET A 79 10.31 8.90 -1.00
CA MET A 79 10.27 7.47 -1.28
C MET A 79 9.71 6.74 -0.06
N VAL A 80 8.78 5.84 -0.29
CA VAL A 80 8.20 5.01 0.76
C VAL A 80 8.70 3.56 0.60
N PRO A 81 8.84 2.81 1.69
CA PRO A 81 9.17 1.39 1.63
C PRO A 81 8.15 0.63 0.79
N THR A 82 8.61 -0.38 0.07
CA THR A 82 7.71 -1.23 -0.70
C THR A 82 7.15 -2.37 0.14
N VAL A 83 6.00 -2.89 -0.27
CA VAL A 83 5.41 -4.07 0.40
C VAL A 83 6.37 -5.26 0.36
N ILE A 84 7.14 -5.43 -0.71
CA ILE A 84 8.12 -6.51 -0.80
C ILE A 84 9.25 -6.31 0.21
N ASP A 85 9.83 -5.11 0.30
CA ASP A 85 10.90 -4.82 1.27
C ASP A 85 10.42 -5.11 2.70
N ILE A 86 9.20 -4.70 3.03
CA ILE A 86 8.60 -4.89 4.34
C ILE A 86 8.31 -6.38 4.62
N LEU A 87 7.81 -7.12 3.61
CA LEU A 87 7.60 -8.55 3.73
C LEU A 87 8.92 -9.31 3.93
N GLU A 88 9.99 -8.91 3.25
CA GLU A 88 11.32 -9.48 3.45
C GLU A 88 11.84 -9.26 4.88
N GLU A 89 11.56 -8.10 5.48
CA GLU A 89 11.94 -7.81 6.87
C GLU A 89 11.26 -8.74 7.90
N VAL A 90 10.09 -9.28 7.58
CA VAL A 90 9.33 -10.21 8.44
C VAL A 90 9.39 -11.66 7.94
N ASP A 91 10.38 -12.01 7.15
CA ASP A 91 10.51 -13.35 6.55
C ASP A 91 9.19 -13.83 5.90
N PHE A 92 8.47 -12.92 5.24
CA PHE A 92 7.17 -13.13 4.61
C PHE A 92 6.02 -13.56 5.56
N HIS A 93 6.17 -13.32 6.87
CA HIS A 93 5.10 -13.51 7.85
C HIS A 93 4.13 -12.32 7.80
N SER A 94 3.25 -12.32 6.80
CA SER A 94 2.32 -11.21 6.55
C SER A 94 1.31 -10.96 7.68
N GLU A 95 1.07 -11.96 8.53
CA GLU A 95 0.22 -11.86 9.72
C GLU A 95 0.79 -10.94 10.80
N GLU A 96 2.08 -10.64 10.75
CA GLU A 96 2.74 -9.69 11.66
C GLU A 96 2.58 -8.24 11.21
N LEU A 97 2.15 -8.00 9.96
CA LEU A 97 2.04 -6.68 9.38
C LEU A 97 0.71 -6.01 9.75
N ARG A 98 0.80 -4.68 9.93
CA ARG A 98 -0.35 -3.79 10.12
C ARG A 98 -0.43 -2.82 8.94
N PRO A 99 -1.61 -2.23 8.70
CA PRO A 99 -1.76 -1.22 7.66
C PRO A 99 -0.72 -0.10 7.74
N GLU A 100 -0.39 0.35 8.95
CA GLU A 100 0.55 1.45 9.18
C GLU A 100 1.98 1.13 8.73
N ASP A 101 2.30 -0.14 8.54
CA ASP A 101 3.64 -0.57 8.15
C ASP A 101 3.90 -0.33 6.66
N PHE A 102 2.85 -0.36 5.82
CA PHE A 102 2.97 -0.29 4.37
C PHE A 102 2.01 0.71 3.70
N VAL A 103 1.14 1.38 4.46
CA VAL A 103 0.27 2.44 3.95
C VAL A 103 0.72 3.80 4.46
N PHE A 104 0.98 4.69 3.55
CA PHE A 104 1.52 6.02 3.86
C PHE A 104 0.54 7.10 3.43
N ASN A 105 0.38 8.12 4.26
CA ASN A 105 -0.46 9.26 3.91
C ASN A 105 0.27 10.20 2.96
N GLY A 106 -0.38 10.51 1.87
CA GLY A 106 0.05 11.48 0.87
C GLY A 106 -0.82 12.73 0.87
N PHE A 107 -0.76 13.46 -0.23
CA PHE A 107 -1.50 14.70 -0.44
C PHE A 107 -3.00 14.55 -0.11
N ASN A 108 -3.51 15.48 0.70
CA ASN A 108 -4.94 15.57 1.06
C ASN A 108 -5.55 14.25 1.56
N GLY A 109 -4.76 13.44 2.29
CA GLY A 109 -5.23 12.18 2.87
C GLY A 109 -5.32 11.01 1.88
N VAL A 110 -4.76 11.14 0.68
CA VAL A 110 -4.60 9.99 -0.23
C VAL A 110 -3.70 8.97 0.45
N GLN A 111 -4.19 7.76 0.58
CA GLN A 111 -3.40 6.63 1.07
C GLN A 111 -2.54 6.07 -0.07
N CYS A 112 -1.28 5.83 0.21
CA CYS A 112 -0.28 5.44 -0.78
C CYS A 112 0.40 4.14 -0.35
N VAL A 113 0.48 3.20 -1.29
CA VAL A 113 1.19 1.93 -1.13
C VAL A 113 2.09 1.73 -2.34
N GLU A 114 3.34 1.37 -2.12
CA GLU A 114 4.24 0.89 -3.18
C GLU A 114 4.38 -0.62 -3.08
N SER A 115 3.97 -1.33 -4.12
CA SER A 115 4.10 -2.80 -4.16
C SER A 115 5.55 -3.24 -4.25
N GLY A 116 6.37 -2.48 -4.95
CA GLY A 116 7.71 -2.87 -5.35
C GLY A 116 7.74 -3.65 -6.65
N GLY A 117 8.92 -4.01 -7.06
CA GLY A 117 9.16 -4.91 -8.20
C GLY A 117 9.54 -6.32 -7.73
N PRO A 118 9.32 -7.34 -8.54
CA PRO A 118 9.84 -8.66 -8.23
C PRO A 118 11.38 -8.61 -8.23
N PRO A 119 12.03 -9.39 -7.35
CA PRO A 119 13.46 -9.57 -7.43
C PRO A 119 13.91 -9.98 -8.84
N ALA A 120 15.10 -9.55 -9.24
CA ALA A 120 15.61 -9.84 -10.57
C ALA A 120 15.56 -11.34 -10.89
N GLY A 121 14.89 -11.69 -11.99
CA GLY A 121 14.74 -13.09 -12.44
C GLY A 121 13.57 -13.87 -11.83
N THR A 122 12.72 -13.28 -10.98
CA THR A 122 11.69 -14.02 -10.24
C THR A 122 10.25 -13.82 -10.71
N GLY A 123 10.01 -13.13 -11.82
CA GLY A 123 8.64 -13.02 -12.37
C GLY A 123 8.20 -11.63 -12.79
N CYS A 124 6.90 -11.44 -12.99
CA CYS A 124 6.33 -10.16 -13.42
C CYS A 124 5.76 -9.33 -12.27
N GLY A 125 5.69 -8.00 -12.45
CA GLY A 125 5.12 -7.07 -11.46
C GLY A 125 3.68 -7.37 -11.04
N GLY A 126 2.94 -8.10 -11.88
CA GLY A 126 1.57 -8.52 -11.55
C GLY A 126 1.48 -9.47 -10.36
N TYR A 127 2.50 -10.30 -10.14
CA TYR A 127 2.55 -11.15 -8.94
C TYR A 127 2.64 -10.31 -7.66
N VAL A 128 3.55 -9.33 -7.65
CA VAL A 128 3.78 -8.45 -6.49
C VAL A 128 2.54 -7.60 -6.19
N THR A 129 1.93 -7.02 -7.20
CA THR A 129 0.67 -6.28 -7.05
C THR A 129 -0.43 -7.18 -6.51
N GLY A 130 -0.51 -8.43 -6.98
CA GLY A 130 -1.44 -9.43 -6.46
C GLY A 130 -1.24 -9.72 -4.97
N GLN A 131 0.00 -9.85 -4.52
CA GLN A 131 0.31 -10.03 -3.09
C GLN A 131 -0.07 -8.77 -2.28
N THR A 132 0.22 -7.59 -2.80
CA THR A 132 -0.17 -6.32 -2.15
C THR A 132 -1.68 -6.23 -1.97
N VAL A 133 -2.47 -6.55 -3.00
CA VAL A 133 -3.95 -6.56 -2.91
C VAL A 133 -4.45 -7.61 -1.93
N LYS A 134 -3.83 -8.79 -1.89
CA LYS A 134 -4.18 -9.83 -0.90
C LYS A 134 -3.89 -9.36 0.52
N LEU A 135 -2.73 -8.75 0.75
CA LEU A 135 -2.37 -8.21 2.05
C LEU A 135 -3.34 -7.12 2.50
N LEU A 136 -3.66 -6.16 1.63
CA LEU A 136 -4.64 -5.12 1.89
C LEU A 136 -6.01 -5.71 2.27
N LYS A 137 -6.46 -6.72 1.55
CA LYS A 137 -7.73 -7.42 1.86
C LYS A 137 -7.64 -8.17 3.18
N ALA A 138 -6.54 -8.85 3.47
CA ALA A 138 -6.37 -9.60 4.71
C ALA A 138 -6.43 -8.68 5.93
N VAL A 139 -5.75 -7.54 5.90
CA VAL A 139 -5.80 -6.57 7.01
C VAL A 139 -7.16 -5.88 7.13
N SER A 140 -7.91 -5.72 6.04
CA SER A 140 -9.29 -5.23 6.09
C SER A 140 -10.25 -6.26 6.68
N TYR A 141 -10.06 -7.56 6.37
CA TYR A 141 -10.93 -8.65 6.85
C TYR A 141 -10.71 -9.05 8.29
N THR A 142 -9.53 -8.88 8.86
CA THR A 142 -9.27 -9.17 10.28
C THR A 142 -10.11 -8.33 11.24
N HIS A 143 -10.79 -7.31 10.74
CA HIS A 143 -11.65 -6.42 11.51
C HIS A 143 -13.15 -6.74 11.43
N LEU A 144 -13.54 -7.67 10.56
CA LEU A 144 -14.95 -8.07 10.40
C LEU A 144 -15.35 -9.30 11.22
N THR A 145 -14.44 -9.83 12.02
CA THR A 145 -14.69 -11.04 12.84
C THR A 145 -14.63 -10.73 14.34
N LEU A 146 -15.41 -9.77 14.78
CA LEU A 146 -15.79 -9.64 16.20
C LEU A 146 -17.29 -9.47 16.33
#